data_9f4971633793c17ed5a1ecfc2aafc792
#
_entry.id   9f4971633793c17ed5a1ecfc2aafc792
#
_cell.length_a   1.000
_cell.length_b   1.000
_cell.length_c   1.000
_cell.angle_alpha   90.00
_cell.angle_beta   90.00
_cell.angle_gamma   90.00
#
_symmetry.space_group_name_H-M   'P 1'
#
loop_
_entity.id
_entity.type
_entity.pdbx_description
1 polymer ?
#
loop_
_entity_poly.entity_id
_entity_poly.type
_entity_poly.pdbx_seq_one_letter_code
_entity_poly.pdbx_strand_id
1 'polypeptide(L)'
;PQTSMPPLGDIEALLESYKKDGITDVILITLSNGLSGTNQAIQASGKWHGVKIHTLDIYTTLGVEKYLVLSAQKLVEQKIHPEEIISRLKESVEHSRGFLIPEDLDHLAKGGRLTPMAAKLAGMLKIKPILEVSKNTEGKVDVFDKVRTMSKAIKKAVKVISKDANAQDYEFYVLNGENQEGTQLVIDELHDVFG
;
A
#
# COMPACT_ATOMS: atom_id res chain seq x y z
N PRO A 1 7.41 -2.59 -17.98
CA PRO A 1 6.85 -3.82 -17.43
C PRO A 1 5.35 -3.66 -17.24
N GLN A 2 4.59 -4.71 -17.52
CA GLN A 2 3.16 -4.77 -17.23
C GLN A 2 2.97 -5.62 -15.97
N THR A 3 1.95 -5.30 -15.19
CA THR A 3 1.55 -6.09 -14.02
C THR A 3 0.13 -6.61 -14.22
N SER A 4 -0.15 -7.79 -13.71
CA SER A 4 -1.46 -8.42 -13.73
C SER A 4 -1.80 -8.98 -12.35
N MET A 5 -3.06 -9.33 -12.15
CA MET A 5 -3.45 -10.17 -11.01
C MET A 5 -2.79 -11.54 -11.12
N PRO A 6 -2.65 -12.28 -10.00
CA PRO A 6 -2.31 -13.70 -10.05
C PRO A 6 -3.30 -14.47 -10.95
N PRO A 7 -2.85 -15.54 -11.65
CA PRO A 7 -3.75 -16.38 -12.41
C PRO A 7 -4.85 -16.97 -11.52
N LEU A 8 -6.07 -16.99 -12.03
CA LEU A 8 -7.22 -17.49 -11.26
C LEU A 8 -7.02 -18.94 -10.80
N GLY A 9 -6.44 -19.76 -11.68
CA GLY A 9 -6.15 -21.17 -11.36
C GLY A 9 -5.19 -21.34 -10.18
N ASP A 10 -4.22 -20.46 -9.99
CA ASP A 10 -3.30 -20.50 -8.85
C ASP A 10 -4.04 -20.15 -7.54
N ILE A 11 -4.95 -19.17 -7.60
CA ILE A 11 -5.81 -18.79 -6.46
C ILE A 11 -6.71 -19.96 -6.08
N GLU A 12 -7.35 -20.61 -7.04
CA GLU A 12 -8.24 -21.75 -6.84
C GLU A 12 -7.48 -22.94 -6.25
N ALA A 13 -6.30 -23.27 -6.79
CA ALA A 13 -5.46 -24.35 -6.28
C ALA A 13 -5.03 -24.10 -4.83
N LEU A 14 -4.69 -22.85 -4.48
CA LEU A 14 -4.34 -22.47 -3.11
C LEU A 14 -5.52 -22.64 -2.16
N LEU A 15 -6.71 -22.15 -2.51
CA LEU A 15 -7.91 -22.25 -1.68
C LEU A 15 -8.37 -23.71 -1.51
N GLU A 16 -8.20 -24.53 -2.55
CA GLU A 16 -8.48 -25.96 -2.48
C GLU A 16 -7.50 -26.68 -1.52
N SER A 17 -6.22 -26.30 -1.53
CA SER A 17 -5.26 -26.84 -0.55
C SER A 17 -5.65 -26.48 0.87
N TYR A 18 -6.02 -25.23 1.15
CA TYR A 18 -6.48 -24.81 2.46
C TYR A 18 -7.70 -25.60 2.94
N LYS A 19 -8.66 -25.85 2.04
CA LYS A 19 -9.82 -26.68 2.35
C LYS A 19 -9.43 -28.11 2.69
N LYS A 20 -8.49 -28.73 1.95
CA LYS A 20 -7.98 -30.08 2.23
C LYS A 20 -7.28 -30.15 3.59
N ASP A 21 -6.61 -29.09 3.98
CA ASP A 21 -5.94 -28.97 5.28
C ASP A 21 -6.91 -28.62 6.43
N GLY A 22 -8.21 -28.51 6.15
CA GLY A 22 -9.26 -28.20 7.14
C GLY A 22 -9.31 -26.74 7.55
N ILE A 23 -8.67 -25.84 6.80
CA ILE A 23 -8.73 -24.39 7.04
C ILE A 23 -10.08 -23.87 6.58
N THR A 24 -10.82 -23.24 7.48
CA THR A 24 -12.16 -22.68 7.23
C THR A 24 -12.14 -21.17 7.06
N ASP A 25 -11.19 -20.50 7.67
CA ASP A 25 -11.10 -19.04 7.74
C ASP A 25 -9.72 -18.57 7.29
N VAL A 26 -9.69 -17.56 6.42
CA VAL A 26 -8.47 -16.96 5.89
C VAL A 26 -8.55 -15.44 6.06
N ILE A 27 -7.50 -14.84 6.61
CA ILE A 27 -7.32 -13.38 6.61
C ILE A 27 -6.57 -13.00 5.35
N LEU A 28 -7.24 -12.24 4.49
CA LEU A 28 -6.72 -11.78 3.21
C LEU A 28 -6.34 -10.31 3.30
N ILE A 29 -5.07 -10.03 3.10
CA ILE A 29 -4.52 -8.67 2.98
C ILE A 29 -3.82 -8.59 1.62
N THR A 30 -4.26 -7.65 0.80
CA THR A 30 -3.68 -7.38 -0.52
C THR A 30 -3.51 -5.88 -0.69
N LEU A 31 -2.77 -5.49 -1.72
CA LEU A 31 -2.74 -4.07 -2.11
C LEU A 31 -4.15 -3.53 -2.39
N SER A 32 -4.27 -2.20 -2.35
CA SER A 32 -5.53 -1.47 -2.53
C SER A 32 -6.39 -1.97 -3.69
N ASN A 33 -7.69 -2.01 -3.47
CA ASN A 33 -8.69 -2.27 -4.51
C ASN A 33 -8.68 -1.20 -5.62
N GLY A 34 -8.21 0.00 -5.33
CA GLY A 34 -8.00 1.06 -6.33
C GLY A 34 -6.84 0.78 -7.30
N LEU A 35 -5.94 -0.17 -6.96
CA LEU A 35 -4.78 -0.54 -7.77
C LEU A 35 -4.93 -1.91 -8.45
N SER A 36 -5.68 -2.84 -7.87
CA SER A 36 -5.80 -4.21 -8.36
C SER A 36 -7.12 -4.85 -7.96
N GLY A 37 -7.67 -5.69 -8.85
CA GLY A 37 -8.83 -6.55 -8.57
C GLY A 37 -8.50 -7.85 -7.81
N THR A 38 -7.26 -8.03 -7.34
CA THR A 38 -6.81 -9.27 -6.68
C THR A 38 -7.67 -9.64 -5.48
N ASN A 39 -7.99 -8.66 -4.62
CA ASN A 39 -8.82 -8.90 -3.45
C ASN A 39 -10.20 -9.47 -3.81
N GLN A 40 -10.89 -8.83 -4.76
CA GLN A 40 -12.21 -9.26 -5.20
C GLN A 40 -12.17 -10.65 -5.86
N ALA A 41 -11.13 -10.94 -6.64
CA ALA A 41 -10.97 -12.25 -7.27
C ALA A 41 -10.82 -13.37 -6.22
N ILE A 42 -9.97 -13.16 -5.20
CA ILE A 42 -9.79 -14.15 -4.13
C ILE A 42 -11.06 -14.31 -3.29
N GLN A 43 -11.76 -13.22 -2.96
CA GLN A 43 -13.04 -13.31 -2.26
C GLN A 43 -14.09 -14.12 -3.03
N ALA A 44 -14.18 -13.90 -4.35
CA ALA A 44 -15.08 -14.65 -5.20
C ALA A 44 -14.73 -16.15 -5.20
N SER A 45 -13.46 -16.50 -5.40
CA SER A 45 -12.99 -17.89 -5.36
C SER A 45 -13.19 -18.54 -3.99
N GLY A 46 -12.98 -17.81 -2.89
CA GLY A 46 -13.21 -18.32 -1.52
C GLY A 46 -14.64 -18.81 -1.31
N LYS A 47 -15.63 -18.09 -1.83
CA LYS A 47 -17.05 -18.50 -1.76
C LYS A 47 -17.30 -19.84 -2.48
N TRP A 48 -16.66 -20.08 -3.61
CA TRP A 48 -16.79 -21.32 -4.37
C TRP A 48 -16.16 -22.51 -3.65
N HIS A 49 -15.05 -22.28 -2.94
CA HIS A 49 -14.33 -23.33 -2.23
C HIS A 49 -14.80 -23.54 -0.78
N GLY A 50 -15.76 -22.75 -0.29
CA GLY A 50 -16.29 -22.85 1.06
C GLY A 50 -15.30 -22.41 2.14
N VAL A 51 -14.36 -21.54 1.78
CA VAL A 51 -13.43 -20.89 2.70
C VAL A 51 -13.93 -19.48 3.01
N LYS A 52 -14.08 -19.15 4.28
CA LYS A 52 -14.48 -17.81 4.69
C LYS A 52 -13.31 -16.84 4.61
N ILE A 53 -13.41 -15.85 3.75
CA ILE A 53 -12.37 -14.83 3.57
C ILE A 53 -12.73 -13.60 4.41
N HIS A 54 -11.84 -13.27 5.36
CA HIS A 54 -11.90 -12.04 6.15
C HIS A 54 -10.91 -11.05 5.56
N THR A 55 -11.38 -9.90 5.12
CA THR A 55 -10.54 -8.92 4.43
C THR A 55 -11.00 -7.49 4.65
N LEU A 56 -10.15 -6.57 4.28
CA LEU A 56 -10.42 -5.13 4.24
C LEU A 56 -9.69 -4.53 3.02
N ASP A 57 -10.15 -3.39 2.54
CA ASP A 57 -9.35 -2.58 1.63
C ASP A 57 -8.34 -1.78 2.46
N ILE A 58 -7.06 -1.91 2.13
CA ILE A 58 -5.99 -1.20 2.83
C ILE A 58 -5.70 0.18 2.24
N TYR A 59 -6.31 0.53 1.11
CA TYR A 59 -6.16 1.81 0.39
C TYR A 59 -4.72 2.20 0.05
N THR A 60 -3.77 1.26 0.14
CA THR A 60 -2.34 1.49 -0.10
C THR A 60 -1.66 0.18 -0.53
N THR A 61 -0.33 0.10 -0.39
CA THR A 61 0.48 -1.06 -0.78
C THR A 61 1.83 -1.05 -0.05
N LEU A 62 2.74 -1.95 -0.43
CA LEU A 62 4.15 -1.98 -0.03
C LEU A 62 4.37 -2.06 1.48
N GLY A 63 5.01 -1.07 2.10
CA GLY A 63 5.39 -1.08 3.52
C GLY A 63 4.19 -1.19 4.46
N VAL A 64 3.09 -0.50 4.16
CA VAL A 64 1.86 -0.59 4.96
C VAL A 64 1.22 -1.97 4.82
N GLU A 65 1.19 -2.54 3.61
CA GLU A 65 0.69 -3.92 3.40
C GLU A 65 1.51 -4.92 4.23
N LYS A 66 2.85 -4.81 4.20
CA LYS A 66 3.75 -5.62 5.04
C LYS A 66 3.43 -5.47 6.53
N TYR A 67 3.29 -4.24 7.01
CA TYR A 67 2.95 -3.96 8.41
C TYR A 67 1.64 -4.65 8.81
N LEU A 68 0.60 -4.53 8.00
CA LEU A 68 -0.71 -5.11 8.28
C LEU A 68 -0.68 -6.65 8.30
N VAL A 69 0.07 -7.26 7.37
CA VAL A 69 0.26 -8.73 7.35
C VAL A 69 0.96 -9.21 8.62
N LEU A 70 2.06 -8.56 9.03
CA LEU A 70 2.79 -8.92 10.24
C LEU A 70 1.96 -8.66 11.52
N SER A 71 1.16 -7.61 11.53
CA SER A 71 0.23 -7.33 12.63
C SER A 71 -0.88 -8.37 12.72
N ALA A 72 -1.47 -8.76 11.58
CA ALA A 72 -2.44 -9.84 11.52
C ALA A 72 -1.85 -11.16 12.03
N GLN A 73 -0.64 -11.52 11.60
CA GLN A 73 0.04 -12.73 12.07
C GLN A 73 0.17 -12.76 13.59
N LYS A 74 0.66 -11.68 14.20
CA LYS A 74 0.78 -11.58 15.67
C LYS A 74 -0.56 -11.77 16.38
N LEU A 75 -1.64 -11.22 15.83
CA LEU A 75 -2.98 -11.37 16.42
C LEU A 75 -3.53 -12.79 16.25
N VAL A 76 -3.25 -13.47 15.13
CA VAL A 76 -3.57 -14.89 14.93
C VAL A 76 -2.83 -15.76 15.94
N GLU A 77 -1.54 -15.53 16.18
CA GLU A 77 -0.74 -16.24 17.18
C GLU A 77 -1.31 -16.07 18.61
N GLN A 78 -1.92 -14.92 18.89
CA GLN A 78 -2.64 -14.64 20.14
C GLN A 78 -4.06 -15.26 20.16
N LYS A 79 -4.45 -16.00 19.11
CA LYS A 79 -5.78 -16.62 18.96
C LYS A 79 -6.95 -15.62 18.98
N ILE A 80 -6.71 -14.41 18.52
CA ILE A 80 -7.76 -13.40 18.34
C ILE A 80 -8.66 -13.83 17.18
N HIS A 81 -9.96 -13.60 17.33
CA HIS A 81 -10.94 -13.98 16.31
C HIS A 81 -10.76 -13.16 15.01
N PRO A 82 -10.91 -13.76 13.81
CA PRO A 82 -10.65 -13.08 12.55
C PRO A 82 -11.38 -11.75 12.36
N GLU A 83 -12.65 -11.65 12.76
CA GLU A 83 -13.42 -10.41 12.65
C GLU A 83 -12.86 -9.29 13.55
N GLU A 84 -12.36 -9.62 14.73
CA GLU A 84 -11.70 -8.67 15.61
C GLU A 84 -10.34 -8.24 15.03
N ILE A 85 -9.59 -9.18 14.43
CA ILE A 85 -8.34 -8.84 13.74
C ILE A 85 -8.62 -7.81 12.65
N ILE A 86 -9.60 -8.05 11.78
CA ILE A 86 -9.99 -7.09 10.74
C ILE A 86 -10.39 -5.73 11.32
N SER A 87 -11.09 -5.72 12.44
CA SER A 87 -11.50 -4.48 13.11
C SER A 87 -10.29 -3.67 13.61
N ARG A 88 -9.30 -4.34 14.22
CA ARG A 88 -8.07 -3.69 14.69
C ARG A 88 -7.22 -3.17 13.53
N LEU A 89 -7.11 -3.95 12.45
CA LEU A 89 -6.35 -3.52 11.26
C LEU A 89 -7.00 -2.31 10.57
N LYS A 90 -8.32 -2.18 10.59
CA LYS A 90 -9.01 -1.00 10.06
C LYS A 90 -8.57 0.29 10.72
N GLU A 91 -8.33 0.29 12.02
CA GLU A 91 -7.82 1.46 12.73
C GLU A 91 -6.45 1.87 12.20
N SER A 92 -5.54 0.90 12.00
CA SER A 92 -4.23 1.17 11.39
C SER A 92 -4.34 1.71 9.96
N VAL A 93 -5.30 1.21 9.18
CA VAL A 93 -5.54 1.69 7.80
C VAL A 93 -6.01 3.14 7.78
N GLU A 94 -6.88 3.56 8.72
CA GLU A 94 -7.37 4.95 8.80
C GLU A 94 -6.22 5.96 8.96
N HIS A 95 -5.14 5.56 9.60
CA HIS A 95 -3.96 6.38 9.88
C HIS A 95 -2.78 6.12 8.94
N SER A 96 -2.97 5.28 7.92
CA SER A 96 -1.91 4.90 6.99
C SER A 96 -1.90 5.76 5.73
N ARG A 97 -0.70 6.18 5.29
CA ARG A 97 -0.51 6.93 4.03
C ARG A 97 0.75 6.45 3.33
N GLY A 98 0.70 6.38 2.01
CA GLY A 98 1.86 6.13 1.17
C GLY A 98 2.15 7.32 0.27
N PHE A 99 3.41 7.77 0.23
CA PHE A 99 3.88 8.80 -0.68
C PHE A 99 4.87 8.21 -1.68
N LEU A 100 4.74 8.60 -2.94
CA LEU A 100 5.64 8.20 -4.01
C LEU A 100 6.22 9.45 -4.69
N ILE A 101 7.52 9.45 -4.87
CA ILE A 101 8.23 10.51 -5.61
C ILE A 101 8.97 9.84 -6.76
N PRO A 102 8.33 9.68 -7.94
CA PRO A 102 8.94 8.98 -9.05
C PRO A 102 10.05 9.80 -9.71
N GLU A 103 11.10 9.12 -10.15
CA GLU A 103 12.09 9.73 -11.05
C GLU A 103 11.50 9.98 -12.44
N ASP A 104 10.75 9.01 -12.94
CA ASP A 104 10.08 9.03 -14.25
C ASP A 104 8.58 8.77 -14.09
N LEU A 105 7.79 9.85 -14.18
CA LEU A 105 6.33 9.76 -14.12
C LEU A 105 5.74 9.16 -15.39
N ASP A 106 6.39 9.33 -16.54
CA ASP A 106 5.91 8.77 -17.82
C ASP A 106 5.94 7.24 -17.78
N HIS A 107 6.98 6.68 -17.15
CA HIS A 107 7.07 5.25 -16.93
C HIS A 107 5.94 4.75 -16.02
N LEU A 108 5.68 5.44 -14.93
CA LEU A 108 4.62 5.09 -13.98
C LEU A 108 3.23 5.22 -14.63
N ALA A 109 3.02 6.26 -15.44
CA ALA A 109 1.76 6.49 -16.16
C ALA A 109 1.39 5.34 -17.10
N LYS A 110 2.38 4.74 -17.76
CA LYS A 110 2.18 3.56 -18.62
C LYS A 110 1.62 2.34 -17.88
N GLY A 111 1.80 2.29 -16.57
CA GLY A 111 1.24 1.25 -15.71
C GLY A 111 -0.29 1.32 -15.58
N GLY A 112 -0.91 2.46 -15.86
CA GLY A 112 -2.38 2.63 -15.87
C GLY A 112 -3.03 2.67 -14.48
N ARG A 113 -2.26 2.87 -13.39
CA ARG A 113 -2.77 2.95 -12.01
C ARG A 113 -2.81 4.37 -11.45
N LEU A 114 -2.37 5.35 -12.23
CA LEU A 114 -2.52 6.76 -11.90
C LEU A 114 -3.95 7.24 -12.15
N THR A 115 -4.41 8.17 -11.30
CA THR A 115 -5.63 8.91 -11.64
C THR A 115 -5.42 9.73 -12.92
N PRO A 116 -6.51 10.13 -13.60
CA PRO A 116 -6.39 11.01 -14.77
C PRO A 116 -5.67 12.32 -14.46
N MET A 117 -5.77 12.83 -13.23
CA MET A 117 -5.08 14.04 -12.79
C MET A 117 -3.57 13.79 -12.68
N ALA A 118 -3.16 12.70 -12.04
CA ALA A 118 -1.76 12.33 -11.93
C ALA A 118 -1.14 12.05 -13.30
N ALA A 119 -1.86 11.34 -14.17
CA ALA A 119 -1.39 11.04 -15.52
C ALA A 119 -1.17 12.29 -16.39
N LYS A 120 -1.95 13.36 -16.20
CA LYS A 120 -1.76 14.63 -16.92
C LYS A 120 -0.44 15.35 -16.61
N LEU A 121 0.22 15.00 -15.50
CA LEU A 121 1.55 15.55 -15.19
C LEU A 121 2.68 14.85 -15.95
N ALA A 122 2.39 13.69 -16.57
CA ALA A 122 3.34 13.00 -17.44
C ALA A 122 3.73 13.91 -18.62
N GLY A 123 4.98 13.89 -19.02
CA GLY A 123 5.53 14.78 -20.06
C GLY A 123 5.80 16.22 -19.63
N MET A 124 5.46 16.62 -18.40
CA MET A 124 5.75 17.96 -17.91
C MET A 124 7.20 18.07 -17.48
N LEU A 125 7.96 18.87 -18.22
CA LEU A 125 9.37 19.13 -17.90
C LEU A 125 9.53 19.95 -16.61
N LYS A 126 10.59 19.67 -15.86
CA LYS A 126 11.06 20.43 -14.69
C LYS A 126 10.10 20.41 -13.49
N ILE A 127 9.27 19.38 -13.37
CA ILE A 127 8.51 19.14 -12.15
C ILE A 127 8.87 17.75 -11.56
N LYS A 128 8.81 17.67 -10.24
CA LYS A 128 8.85 16.42 -9.48
C LYS A 128 7.52 16.30 -8.74
N PRO A 129 6.64 15.41 -9.17
CA PRO A 129 5.37 15.18 -8.49
C PRO A 129 5.60 14.46 -7.16
N ILE A 130 4.79 14.79 -6.19
CA ILE A 130 4.59 14.00 -4.98
C ILE A 130 3.23 13.34 -5.15
N LEU A 131 3.21 12.03 -5.24
CA LEU A 131 1.98 11.26 -5.37
C LEU A 131 1.61 10.67 -4.01
N GLU A 132 0.33 10.48 -3.78
CA GLU A 132 -0.22 9.82 -2.59
C GLU A 132 -1.03 8.60 -3.00
N VAL A 133 -0.97 7.56 -2.20
CA VAL A 133 -1.88 6.42 -2.21
C VAL A 133 -2.31 6.17 -0.78
N SER A 134 -3.59 6.41 -0.52
CA SER A 134 -4.18 6.30 0.82
C SER A 134 -5.70 6.25 0.71
N LYS A 135 -6.38 6.24 1.84
CA LYS A 135 -7.83 6.38 1.90
C LYS A 135 -8.31 7.71 1.29
N ASN A 136 -7.53 8.79 1.44
CA ASN A 136 -7.86 10.11 0.88
C ASN A 136 -7.94 10.08 -0.66
N THR A 137 -7.22 9.17 -1.31
CA THR A 137 -7.21 8.99 -2.77
C THR A 137 -8.04 7.77 -3.20
N GLU A 138 -8.89 7.24 -2.32
CA GLU A 138 -9.65 6.01 -2.56
C GLU A 138 -8.76 4.84 -2.98
N GLY A 139 -7.53 4.80 -2.46
CA GLY A 139 -6.55 3.76 -2.78
C GLY A 139 -5.97 3.81 -4.18
N LYS A 140 -6.16 4.90 -4.91
CA LYS A 140 -5.53 5.16 -6.22
C LYS A 140 -4.28 6.00 -6.04
N VAL A 141 -3.38 5.95 -7.00
CA VAL A 141 -2.21 6.85 -7.02
C VAL A 141 -2.63 8.19 -7.61
N ASP A 142 -2.69 9.22 -6.76
CA ASP A 142 -3.09 10.56 -7.17
C ASP A 142 -2.04 11.62 -6.81
N VAL A 143 -2.19 12.82 -7.37
CA VAL A 143 -1.30 13.94 -7.09
C VAL A 143 -1.58 14.49 -5.70
N PHE A 144 -0.58 14.44 -4.84
CA PHE A 144 -0.59 15.19 -3.59
C PHE A 144 -0.09 16.62 -3.82
N ASP A 145 1.06 16.75 -4.51
CA ASP A 145 1.66 18.04 -4.81
C ASP A 145 2.71 17.94 -5.93
N LYS A 146 3.31 19.06 -6.30
CA LYS A 146 4.38 19.15 -7.29
C LYS A 146 5.41 20.21 -6.90
N VAL A 147 6.67 19.89 -7.07
CA VAL A 147 7.81 20.78 -6.82
C VAL A 147 8.82 20.67 -7.98
N ARG A 148 9.94 21.36 -7.87
CA ARG A 148 10.93 21.38 -8.98
C ARG A 148 12.10 20.42 -8.77
N THR A 149 12.37 19.97 -7.55
CA THR A 149 13.54 19.13 -7.24
C THR A 149 13.16 17.96 -6.34
N MET A 150 13.89 16.85 -6.42
CA MET A 150 13.72 15.69 -5.58
C MET A 150 13.84 16.05 -4.09
N SER A 151 14.88 16.79 -3.71
CA SER A 151 15.08 17.21 -2.31
C SER A 151 13.89 18.01 -1.76
N LYS A 152 13.32 18.94 -2.55
CA LYS A 152 12.11 19.67 -2.13
C LYS A 152 10.89 18.76 -2.01
N ALA A 153 10.78 17.75 -2.87
CA ALA A 153 9.69 16.78 -2.81
C ALA A 153 9.77 15.95 -1.52
N ILE A 154 10.95 15.44 -1.20
CA ILE A 154 11.20 14.65 0.02
C ILE A 154 10.90 15.49 1.26
N LYS A 155 11.51 16.67 1.40
CA LYS A 155 11.26 17.58 2.53
C LYS A 155 9.77 17.90 2.71
N LYS A 156 9.06 18.09 1.62
CA LYS A 156 7.62 18.38 1.68
C LYS A 156 6.80 17.18 2.13
N ALA A 157 7.11 15.98 1.64
CA ALA A 157 6.46 14.74 2.05
C ALA A 157 6.69 14.48 3.54
N VAL A 158 7.93 14.54 4.02
CA VAL A 158 8.27 14.36 5.44
C VAL A 158 7.58 15.41 6.32
N LYS A 159 7.56 16.68 5.90
CA LYS A 159 6.88 17.76 6.62
C LYS A 159 5.37 17.53 6.72
N VAL A 160 4.74 16.88 5.75
CA VAL A 160 3.32 16.53 5.81
C VAL A 160 3.10 15.40 6.80
N ILE A 161 3.92 14.36 6.72
CA ILE A 161 3.87 13.23 7.66
C ILE A 161 4.04 13.73 9.11
N SER A 162 4.97 14.65 9.36
CA SER A 162 5.24 15.17 10.71
C SER A 162 4.12 15.97 11.35
N LYS A 163 3.14 16.41 10.57
CA LYS A 163 1.97 17.10 11.11
C LYS A 163 0.92 16.15 11.69
N ASP A 164 0.86 14.95 11.14
CA ASP A 164 -0.20 13.98 11.40
C ASP A 164 0.28 12.82 12.27
N ALA A 165 1.62 12.66 12.45
CA ALA A 165 2.22 11.52 13.11
C ALA A 165 3.14 11.93 14.26
N ASN A 166 3.04 11.21 15.39
CA ASN A 166 4.05 11.19 16.44
C ASN A 166 4.98 10.00 16.20
N ALA A 167 6.29 10.17 16.38
CA ALA A 167 7.28 9.11 16.16
C ALA A 167 6.98 7.82 16.94
N GLN A 168 6.39 7.95 18.12
CA GLN A 168 6.08 6.83 19.01
C GLN A 168 4.88 6.00 18.57
N ASP A 169 3.99 6.58 17.76
CA ASP A 169 2.73 5.96 17.35
C ASP A 169 2.78 5.38 15.95
N TYR A 170 3.86 5.64 15.19
CA TYR A 170 3.97 5.29 13.78
C TYR A 170 5.22 4.50 13.43
N GLU A 171 5.09 3.60 12.48
CA GLU A 171 6.21 2.99 11.77
C GLU A 171 6.39 3.62 10.40
N PHE A 172 7.64 3.95 10.04
CA PHE A 172 8.00 4.53 8.76
C PHE A 172 8.71 3.50 7.89
N TYR A 173 8.22 3.31 6.69
CA TYR A 173 8.82 2.45 5.69
C TYR A 173 9.37 3.28 4.54
N VAL A 174 10.68 3.25 4.35
CA VAL A 174 11.34 3.88 3.22
C VAL A 174 11.68 2.80 2.20
N LEU A 175 11.13 2.92 1.00
CA LEU A 175 11.37 1.98 -0.09
C LEU A 175 12.01 2.73 -1.25
N ASN A 176 12.96 2.10 -1.89
CA ASN A 176 13.62 2.69 -3.05
C ASN A 176 13.68 1.73 -4.24
N GLY A 177 13.72 2.31 -5.45
CA GLY A 177 13.98 1.62 -6.70
C GLY A 177 15.39 1.91 -7.19
N GLU A 178 16.41 1.44 -6.44
CA GLU A 178 17.85 1.65 -6.74
C GLU A 178 18.34 3.11 -6.61
N ASN A 179 17.59 3.97 -5.92
CA ASN A 179 17.97 5.37 -5.63
C ASN A 179 18.49 5.50 -4.19
N GLN A 180 19.73 5.14 -3.95
CA GLN A 180 20.34 5.20 -2.61
C GLN A 180 20.49 6.62 -2.08
N GLU A 181 20.85 7.58 -2.94
CA GLU A 181 20.98 8.99 -2.55
C GLU A 181 19.63 9.56 -2.07
N GLY A 182 18.57 9.33 -2.84
CA GLY A 182 17.21 9.73 -2.43
C GLY A 182 16.76 9.04 -1.15
N THR A 183 17.10 7.76 -0.97
CA THR A 183 16.77 7.01 0.25
C THR A 183 17.45 7.62 1.47
N GLN A 184 18.76 7.92 1.37
CA GLN A 184 19.50 8.52 2.49
C GLN A 184 18.92 9.88 2.85
N LEU A 185 18.56 10.69 1.86
CA LEU A 185 17.93 11.99 2.10
C LEU A 185 16.59 11.85 2.82
N VAL A 186 15.77 10.84 2.50
CA VAL A 186 14.51 10.59 3.25
C VAL A 186 14.80 10.21 4.69
N ILE A 187 15.77 9.32 4.91
CA ILE A 187 16.16 8.87 6.26
C ILE A 187 16.64 10.06 7.08
N ASP A 188 17.53 10.87 6.53
CA ASP A 188 18.06 12.05 7.21
C ASP A 188 16.95 13.04 7.60
N GLU A 189 16.05 13.34 6.66
CA GLU A 189 14.90 14.23 6.95
C GLU A 189 13.93 13.65 8.01
N LEU A 190 13.73 12.32 8.01
CA LEU A 190 12.92 11.66 9.05
C LEU A 190 13.60 11.75 10.41
N HIS A 191 14.92 11.53 10.49
CA HIS A 191 15.68 11.70 11.73
C HIS A 191 15.69 13.15 12.22
N ASP A 192 15.83 14.12 11.33
CA ASP A 192 15.79 15.54 11.70
C ASP A 192 14.44 15.96 12.29
N VAL A 193 13.36 15.31 11.89
CA VAL A 193 12.00 15.67 12.29
C VAL A 193 11.51 14.87 13.50
N PHE A 194 11.86 13.60 13.56
CA PHE A 194 11.31 12.67 14.56
C PHE A 194 12.34 12.20 15.62
N GLY A 195 13.63 12.46 15.42
CA GLY A 195 14.72 12.06 16.31
C GLY A 195 15.21 10.67 15.98
#